data_5c5f5d60863e35c528b9f3460b084d14
#
_entry.id   5c5f5d60863e35c528b9f3460b084d14
#
_cell.length_a   1.000
_cell.length_b   1.000
_cell.length_c   1.000
_cell.angle_alpha   90.00
_cell.angle_beta   90.00
_cell.angle_gamma   90.00
#
_symmetry.space_group_name_H-M   'P 1'
#
loop_
_entity.id
_entity.type
_entity.pdbx_description
1 polymer ?
#
loop_
_entity_poly.entity_id
_entity_poly.type
_entity_poly.pdbx_seq_one_letter_code
_entity_poly.pdbx_strand_id
1 'polypeptide(L)'
;MNKKLFLFTLLSTIFLNLSAQKKKFDVQGKAGARGIMPENTIQGMLKALDLGVTTLEMDAVISKDKQVVLSQEPYFNNEISLQPNGKPITLKNQKDFNIYKMNYDEIKKFDVGSKVHSRFPGQVKFKAYKPLLAETIDEVEAYAKEHKMAKPVYSIETKTIKNGDNEFHPEPAEFVDLIMDVINAKKISKRVIIESFDMRTLQYLHEKYPKIQTSLLIDEKEPFEDYIEKLGFKPTIYSPYSVLVGKGLVDRCHEMGIKIIPWTVNTVKEIKYFMSLGVDGVITDYPNLIGQIK
;
A
#
# COMPACT_ATOMS: atom_id res chain seq x y z
N MET A 1 -13.56 -64.58 -47.91
CA MET A 1 -12.34 -64.23 -47.15
C MET A 1 -12.53 -62.81 -46.58
N ASN A 2 -13.02 -62.77 -45.32
CA ASN A 2 -13.37 -61.49 -44.65
C ASN A 2 -12.19 -61.02 -43.82
N LYS A 3 -11.61 -59.86 -44.22
CA LYS A 3 -10.61 -59.13 -43.38
C LYS A 3 -11.36 -58.19 -42.41
N LYS A 4 -11.37 -58.52 -41.12
CA LYS A 4 -11.83 -57.62 -40.07
C LYS A 4 -10.72 -56.63 -39.75
N LEU A 5 -11.01 -55.35 -40.01
CA LEU A 5 -10.16 -54.22 -39.66
C LEU A 5 -10.40 -53.89 -38.17
N PHE A 6 -9.37 -54.09 -37.30
CA PHE A 6 -9.41 -53.67 -35.89
C PHE A 6 -8.98 -52.21 -35.80
N LEU A 7 -9.89 -51.33 -35.45
CA LEU A 7 -9.64 -49.92 -35.18
C LEU A 7 -9.21 -49.76 -33.72
N PHE A 8 -7.93 -49.56 -33.47
CA PHE A 8 -7.40 -49.22 -32.12
C PHE A 8 -7.61 -47.71 -31.90
N THR A 9 -8.59 -47.36 -31.06
CA THR A 9 -8.79 -45.99 -30.55
C THR A 9 -7.81 -45.74 -29.40
N LEU A 10 -6.77 -44.98 -29.69
CA LEU A 10 -5.82 -44.52 -28.68
C LEU A 10 -6.45 -43.36 -27.89
N LEU A 11 -6.94 -43.65 -26.68
CA LEU A 11 -7.44 -42.63 -25.75
C LEU A 11 -6.22 -41.96 -25.09
N SER A 12 -5.75 -40.85 -25.62
CA SER A 12 -4.73 -40.02 -24.98
C SER A 12 -5.36 -39.22 -23.85
N THR A 13 -5.21 -39.71 -22.62
CA THR A 13 -5.50 -38.94 -21.39
C THR A 13 -4.47 -37.81 -21.26
N ILE A 14 -4.87 -36.60 -21.66
CA ILE A 14 -4.12 -35.39 -21.35
C ILE A 14 -4.28 -35.12 -19.86
N PHE A 15 -3.30 -35.54 -19.06
CA PHE A 15 -3.15 -35.04 -17.68
C PHE A 15 -2.77 -33.57 -17.76
N LEU A 16 -3.75 -32.70 -17.61
CA LEU A 16 -3.52 -31.29 -17.28
C LEU A 16 -2.88 -31.26 -15.89
N ASN A 17 -1.55 -31.22 -15.85
CA ASN A 17 -0.82 -30.81 -14.65
C ASN A 17 -1.17 -29.33 -14.37
N LEU A 18 -2.26 -29.08 -13.68
CA LEU A 18 -2.42 -27.83 -12.96
C LEU A 18 -1.40 -27.85 -11.81
N SER A 19 -0.17 -27.47 -12.11
CA SER A 19 0.74 -27.06 -11.06
C SER A 19 0.10 -25.81 -10.44
N ALA A 20 -0.54 -25.96 -9.28
CA ALA A 20 -0.99 -24.85 -8.47
C ALA A 20 0.25 -23.99 -8.21
N GLN A 21 0.36 -22.90 -8.97
CA GLN A 21 1.45 -21.95 -8.79
C GLN A 21 1.32 -21.45 -7.35
N LYS A 22 2.28 -21.82 -6.49
CA LYS A 22 2.28 -21.46 -5.08
C LYS A 22 2.09 -19.95 -5.01
N LYS A 23 0.93 -19.49 -4.53
CA LYS A 23 0.57 -18.08 -4.44
C LYS A 23 1.68 -17.38 -3.66
N LYS A 24 2.36 -16.42 -4.28
CA LYS A 24 3.49 -15.74 -3.66
C LYS A 24 2.96 -14.90 -2.50
N PHE A 25 3.48 -15.11 -1.29
CA PHE A 25 3.17 -14.32 -0.12
C PHE A 25 3.58 -12.86 -0.36
N ASP A 26 2.64 -11.93 -0.21
CA ASP A 26 2.87 -10.51 -0.48
C ASP A 26 3.44 -9.83 0.78
N VAL A 27 4.66 -9.30 0.68
CA VAL A 27 5.23 -8.48 1.75
C VAL A 27 5.24 -7.04 1.29
N GLN A 28 4.43 -6.23 1.97
CA GLN A 28 4.28 -4.82 1.67
C GLN A 28 5.13 -4.00 2.65
N GLY A 29 6.01 -3.16 2.11
CA GLY A 29 6.85 -2.25 2.90
C GLY A 29 6.09 -0.98 3.24
N LYS A 30 5.68 -0.83 4.52
CA LYS A 30 4.87 0.31 4.98
C LYS A 30 5.65 1.62 4.87
N ALA A 31 5.03 2.58 4.17
CA ALA A 31 5.64 3.87 3.81
C ALA A 31 7.09 3.68 3.28
N GLY A 32 7.30 2.61 2.48
CA GLY A 32 8.59 2.11 2.05
C GLY A 32 9.23 1.15 3.07
N ALA A 33 10.11 1.64 3.90
CA ALA A 33 10.79 0.88 4.94
C ALA A 33 10.83 1.67 6.27
N ARG A 34 9.66 2.11 6.74
CA ARG A 34 9.49 3.10 7.81
C ARG A 34 10.25 2.75 9.11
N GLY A 35 10.38 1.48 9.44
CA GLY A 35 11.12 1.05 10.64
C GLY A 35 12.61 1.37 10.61
N ILE A 36 13.20 1.59 9.42
CA ILE A 36 14.65 1.77 9.22
C ILE A 36 15.02 2.99 8.38
N MET A 37 14.09 3.57 7.64
CA MET A 37 14.27 4.74 6.79
C MET A 37 13.16 5.77 7.06
N PRO A 38 13.38 7.07 6.82
CA PRO A 38 12.30 8.06 6.88
C PRO A 38 11.12 7.67 5.97
N GLU A 39 9.92 7.73 6.53
CA GLU A 39 8.67 7.29 5.90
C GLU A 39 8.32 8.11 4.67
N ASN A 40 7.67 7.48 3.68
CA ASN A 40 7.16 8.14 2.47
C ASN A 40 8.24 8.95 1.72
N THR A 41 9.49 8.50 1.76
CA THR A 41 10.60 9.08 1.01
C THR A 41 11.02 8.19 -0.15
N ILE A 42 11.57 8.77 -1.22
CA ILE A 42 12.11 8.00 -2.35
C ILE A 42 13.16 7.00 -1.84
N GLN A 43 14.09 7.44 -0.99
CA GLN A 43 15.13 6.58 -0.43
C GLN A 43 14.55 5.42 0.40
N GLY A 44 13.44 5.66 1.13
CA GLY A 44 12.72 4.61 1.86
C GLY A 44 12.10 3.57 0.93
N MET A 45 11.53 4.01 -0.22
CA MET A 45 10.98 3.11 -1.23
C MET A 45 12.07 2.28 -1.92
N LEU A 46 13.17 2.91 -2.33
CA LEU A 46 14.31 2.20 -2.95
C LEU A 46 14.91 1.19 -1.98
N LYS A 47 15.06 1.56 -0.70
CA LYS A 47 15.52 0.64 0.34
C LYS A 47 14.61 -0.57 0.52
N ALA A 48 13.29 -0.36 0.48
CA ALA A 48 12.33 -1.46 0.55
C ALA A 48 12.49 -2.45 -0.63
N LEU A 49 12.74 -1.95 -1.85
CA LEU A 49 13.05 -2.80 -3.01
C LEU A 49 14.31 -3.64 -2.78
N ASP A 50 15.41 -3.04 -2.29
CA ASP A 50 16.65 -3.75 -1.97
C ASP A 50 16.42 -4.89 -0.98
N LEU A 51 15.47 -4.73 -0.07
CA LEU A 51 15.09 -5.73 0.93
C LEU A 51 14.14 -6.80 0.37
N GLY A 52 13.69 -6.66 -0.87
CA GLY A 52 12.94 -7.68 -1.58
C GLY A 52 11.44 -7.66 -1.35
N VAL A 53 10.84 -6.52 -1.00
CA VAL A 53 9.38 -6.37 -0.97
C VAL A 53 8.76 -6.64 -2.34
N THR A 54 7.54 -7.13 -2.34
CA THR A 54 6.74 -7.31 -3.56
C THR A 54 5.89 -6.10 -3.86
N THR A 55 5.49 -5.39 -2.81
CA THR A 55 4.61 -4.22 -2.88
C THR A 55 5.18 -3.08 -2.03
N LEU A 56 5.23 -1.89 -2.62
CA LEU A 56 5.54 -0.64 -1.92
C LEU A 56 4.22 -0.02 -1.46
N GLU A 57 4.01 0.05 -0.16
CA GLU A 57 2.89 0.78 0.41
C GLU A 57 3.32 2.23 0.65
N MET A 58 2.43 3.17 0.39
CA MET A 58 2.65 4.60 0.47
C MET A 58 1.36 5.37 0.72
N ASP A 59 1.47 6.48 1.44
CA ASP A 59 0.34 7.31 1.82
C ASP A 59 0.26 8.56 0.92
N ALA A 60 -0.89 8.79 0.28
CA ALA A 60 -1.11 9.94 -0.58
C ALA A 60 -1.97 11.02 0.08
N VAL A 61 -1.56 12.26 -0.07
CA VAL A 61 -2.32 13.47 0.28
C VAL A 61 -2.31 14.45 -0.91
N ILE A 62 -3.17 15.44 -0.89
CA ILE A 62 -3.29 16.41 -1.98
C ILE A 62 -2.83 17.80 -1.50
N SER A 63 -1.99 18.49 -2.28
CA SER A 63 -1.59 19.87 -2.05
C SER A 63 -2.64 20.87 -2.55
N LYS A 64 -2.46 22.16 -2.22
CA LYS A 64 -3.33 23.26 -2.68
C LYS A 64 -3.36 23.37 -4.22
N ASP A 65 -2.23 23.17 -4.86
CA ASP A 65 -2.06 23.17 -6.31
C ASP A 65 -2.30 21.79 -6.96
N LYS A 66 -3.09 20.92 -6.27
CA LYS A 66 -3.60 19.65 -6.75
C LYS A 66 -2.50 18.63 -7.10
N GLN A 67 -1.33 18.73 -6.50
CA GLN A 67 -0.30 17.71 -6.62
C GLN A 67 -0.56 16.55 -5.64
N VAL A 68 -0.30 15.32 -6.07
CA VAL A 68 -0.36 14.13 -5.20
C VAL A 68 0.99 14.00 -4.51
N VAL A 69 1.01 14.24 -3.20
CA VAL A 69 2.21 14.26 -2.33
C VAL A 69 2.21 13.05 -1.42
N LEU A 70 3.36 12.44 -1.17
CA LEU A 70 3.46 11.33 -0.20
C LEU A 70 3.60 11.84 1.23
N SER A 71 2.66 11.45 2.08
CA SER A 71 2.62 11.85 3.50
C SER A 71 1.66 10.98 4.31
N GLN A 72 2.08 10.55 5.49
CA GLN A 72 1.22 9.80 6.42
C GLN A 72 0.03 10.63 6.93
N GLU A 73 0.24 11.90 7.22
CA GLU A 73 -0.82 12.85 7.63
C GLU A 73 -0.99 13.96 6.59
N PRO A 74 -2.17 14.58 6.51
CA PRO A 74 -2.42 15.71 5.63
C PRO A 74 -1.78 17.03 6.12
N TYR A 75 -0.85 16.94 7.06
CA TYR A 75 -0.09 18.07 7.61
C TYR A 75 1.32 17.60 7.97
N PHE A 76 2.21 18.54 8.30
CA PHE A 76 3.55 18.21 8.80
C PHE A 76 3.47 17.87 10.29
N ASN A 77 3.59 16.59 10.62
CA ASN A 77 3.52 16.13 11.99
C ASN A 77 4.76 16.54 12.82
N ASN A 78 4.56 16.62 14.12
CA ASN A 78 5.60 17.07 15.05
C ASN A 78 6.70 16.01 15.29
N GLU A 79 6.47 14.75 14.99
CA GLU A 79 7.44 13.68 15.29
C GLU A 79 8.63 13.72 14.33
N ILE A 80 8.39 13.95 13.03
CA ILE A 80 9.41 13.81 11.99
C ILE A 80 9.79 15.13 11.30
N SER A 81 8.99 16.20 11.48
CA SER A 81 9.09 17.37 10.61
C SER A 81 9.85 18.52 11.25
N LEU A 82 10.68 19.18 10.43
CA LEU A 82 11.28 20.50 10.70
C LEU A 82 10.78 21.51 9.67
N GLN A 83 10.57 22.74 10.13
CA GLN A 83 10.24 23.87 9.26
C GLN A 83 11.42 24.24 8.34
N PRO A 84 11.21 25.01 7.27
CA PRO A 84 12.28 25.43 6.36
C PRO A 84 13.45 26.18 7.03
N ASN A 85 13.17 26.82 8.16
CA ASN A 85 14.19 27.53 9.00
C ASN A 85 14.86 26.63 10.05
N GLY A 86 14.60 25.30 10.00
CA GLY A 86 15.14 24.30 10.94
C GLY A 86 14.42 24.22 12.29
N LYS A 87 13.40 25.06 12.55
CA LYS A 87 12.64 24.98 13.80
C LYS A 87 11.77 23.73 13.85
N PRO A 88 11.63 23.08 15.01
CA PRO A 88 10.72 21.94 15.16
C PRO A 88 9.27 22.39 15.03
N ILE A 89 8.45 21.47 14.52
CA ILE A 89 6.99 21.56 14.59
C ILE A 89 6.59 20.91 15.92
N THR A 90 5.58 21.48 16.57
CA THR A 90 5.07 20.99 17.87
C THR A 90 3.71 20.33 17.71
N LEU A 91 3.32 19.49 18.66
CA LEU A 91 1.99 18.87 18.68
C LEU A 91 0.87 19.94 18.63
N LYS A 92 1.11 21.12 19.24
CA LYS A 92 0.12 22.22 19.31
C LYS A 92 -0.13 22.88 17.95
N ASN A 93 0.92 23.03 17.12
CA ASN A 93 0.84 23.80 15.85
C ASN A 93 0.98 22.95 14.59
N GLN A 94 1.10 21.62 14.69
CA GLN A 94 1.31 20.77 13.50
C GLN A 94 0.20 20.90 12.44
N LYS A 95 -1.05 21.10 12.86
CA LYS A 95 -2.19 21.26 11.94
C LYS A 95 -2.20 22.61 11.20
N ASP A 96 -1.43 23.60 11.68
CA ASP A 96 -1.25 24.87 10.97
C ASP A 96 -0.44 24.67 9.68
N PHE A 97 0.38 23.60 9.63
CA PHE A 97 1.16 23.21 8.46
C PHE A 97 0.40 22.20 7.59
N ASN A 98 -0.84 22.56 7.24
CA ASN A 98 -1.76 21.74 6.46
C ASN A 98 -1.35 21.71 4.98
N ILE A 99 -1.03 20.51 4.47
CA ILE A 99 -0.54 20.27 3.11
C ILE A 99 -1.59 20.71 2.07
N TYR A 100 -2.87 20.49 2.33
CA TYR A 100 -3.95 20.89 1.42
C TYR A 100 -4.11 22.42 1.26
N LYS A 101 -3.50 23.19 2.17
CA LYS A 101 -3.49 24.67 2.11
C LYS A 101 -2.17 25.24 1.56
N MET A 102 -1.20 24.38 1.18
CA MET A 102 0.14 24.76 0.72
C MET A 102 0.38 24.30 -0.72
N ASN A 103 1.05 25.15 -1.52
CA ASN A 103 1.56 24.72 -2.83
C ASN A 103 2.76 23.79 -2.67
N TYR A 104 2.98 22.90 -3.64
CA TYR A 104 4.07 21.93 -3.55
C TYR A 104 5.46 22.56 -3.37
N ASP A 105 5.72 23.70 -4.02
CA ASP A 105 6.99 24.45 -3.86
C ASP A 105 7.24 24.94 -2.43
N GLU A 106 6.22 25.06 -1.61
CA GLU A 106 6.33 25.36 -0.17
C GLU A 106 6.56 24.08 0.62
N ILE A 107 5.82 23.00 0.29
CA ILE A 107 5.88 21.69 0.95
C ILE A 107 7.31 21.11 0.89
N LYS A 108 7.94 21.11 -0.27
CA LYS A 108 9.27 20.51 -0.47
C LYS A 108 10.42 21.23 0.27
N LYS A 109 10.16 22.38 0.90
CA LYS A 109 11.16 23.08 1.72
C LYS A 109 11.29 22.53 3.15
N PHE A 110 10.31 21.76 3.61
CA PHE A 110 10.33 21.14 4.92
C PHE A 110 11.26 19.91 4.93
N ASP A 111 11.85 19.66 6.09
CA ASP A 111 12.66 18.45 6.30
C ASP A 111 11.87 17.43 7.12
N VAL A 112 11.76 16.21 6.60
CA VAL A 112 11.01 15.12 7.21
C VAL A 112 11.88 13.87 7.48
N GLY A 113 13.21 14.01 7.43
CA GLY A 113 14.10 12.86 7.57
C GLY A 113 15.28 13.05 8.53
N SER A 114 15.61 14.30 8.93
CA SER A 114 16.76 14.55 9.83
C SER A 114 16.43 14.36 11.31
N LYS A 115 15.15 14.41 11.69
CA LYS A 115 14.70 14.29 13.08
C LYS A 115 14.70 12.82 13.54
N VAL A 116 15.02 12.59 14.82
CA VAL A 116 14.89 11.26 15.43
C VAL A 116 13.42 10.93 15.59
N HIS A 117 12.99 9.84 14.99
CA HIS A 117 11.62 9.35 15.14
C HIS A 117 11.45 8.62 16.47
N SER A 118 10.46 9.01 17.29
CA SER A 118 10.26 8.45 18.64
C SER A 118 9.96 6.94 18.62
N ARG A 119 9.13 6.49 17.68
CA ARG A 119 8.77 5.06 17.51
C ARG A 119 9.85 4.24 16.80
N PHE A 120 10.69 4.87 16.00
CA PHE A 120 11.72 4.22 15.17
C PHE A 120 13.10 4.87 15.37
N PRO A 121 13.68 4.82 16.58
CA PRO A 121 14.92 5.53 16.91
C PRO A 121 16.12 5.02 16.10
N GLY A 122 16.05 3.81 15.57
CA GLY A 122 17.08 3.18 14.73
C GLY A 122 17.02 3.56 13.25
N GLN A 123 16.08 4.42 12.80
CA GLN A 123 16.06 4.89 11.43
C GLN A 123 17.36 5.62 11.04
N VAL A 124 17.80 5.43 9.81
CA VAL A 124 18.83 6.28 9.20
C VAL A 124 18.26 7.70 9.08
N LYS A 125 19.09 8.70 9.39
CA LYS A 125 18.70 10.11 9.35
C LYS A 125 19.42 10.83 8.22
N PHE A 126 18.65 11.54 7.40
CA PHE A 126 19.14 12.42 6.34
C PHE A 126 18.08 13.49 6.03
N LYS A 127 18.50 14.59 5.45
CA LYS A 127 17.55 15.61 5.02
C LYS A 127 16.68 15.07 3.88
N ALA A 128 15.37 15.05 4.09
CA ALA A 128 14.39 14.57 3.12
C ALA A 128 13.19 15.51 3.05
N TYR A 129 12.51 15.51 1.92
CA TYR A 129 11.26 16.23 1.71
C TYR A 129 10.13 15.22 1.42
N LYS A 130 8.89 15.66 1.45
CA LYS A 130 7.72 14.89 1.01
C LYS A 130 7.67 14.89 -0.52
N PRO A 131 7.96 13.77 -1.22
CA PRO A 131 8.02 13.73 -2.68
C PRO A 131 6.62 13.69 -3.30
N LEU A 132 6.53 13.97 -4.59
CA LEU A 132 5.35 13.69 -5.39
C LEU A 132 5.22 12.19 -5.66
N LEU A 133 4.00 11.69 -5.72
CA LEU A 133 3.71 10.33 -6.17
C LEU A 133 4.33 10.05 -7.55
N ALA A 134 4.17 10.99 -8.49
CA ALA A 134 4.71 10.87 -9.84
C ALA A 134 6.23 10.76 -9.88
N GLU A 135 6.93 11.56 -9.10
CA GLU A 135 8.39 11.55 -8.94
C GLU A 135 8.85 10.21 -8.33
N THR A 136 8.18 9.79 -7.26
CA THR A 136 8.51 8.53 -6.59
C THR A 136 8.37 7.32 -7.51
N ILE A 137 7.31 7.26 -8.31
CA ILE A 137 7.12 6.18 -9.29
C ILE A 137 8.25 6.19 -10.34
N ASP A 138 8.63 7.36 -10.87
CA ASP A 138 9.71 7.47 -11.86
C ASP A 138 11.04 6.93 -11.30
N GLU A 139 11.42 7.35 -10.09
CA GLU A 139 12.64 6.92 -9.44
C GLU A 139 12.63 5.41 -9.13
N VAL A 140 11.52 4.89 -8.63
CA VAL A 140 11.34 3.45 -8.36
C VAL A 140 11.42 2.61 -9.64
N GLU A 141 10.76 3.02 -10.72
CA GLU A 141 10.81 2.30 -12.00
C GLU A 141 12.20 2.35 -12.64
N ALA A 142 12.88 3.50 -12.55
CA ALA A 142 14.26 3.67 -13.03
C ALA A 142 15.22 2.77 -12.25
N TYR A 143 15.13 2.79 -10.92
CA TYR A 143 15.95 1.98 -10.03
C TYR A 143 15.75 0.48 -10.26
N ALA A 144 14.49 0.03 -10.30
CA ALA A 144 14.17 -1.38 -10.55
C ALA A 144 14.71 -1.86 -11.90
N LYS A 145 14.66 -1.00 -12.94
CA LYS A 145 15.21 -1.31 -14.27
C LYS A 145 16.74 -1.39 -14.25
N GLU A 146 17.42 -0.42 -13.63
CA GLU A 146 18.89 -0.36 -13.53
C GLU A 146 19.43 -1.59 -12.81
N HIS A 147 18.80 -1.98 -11.69
CA HIS A 147 19.21 -3.12 -10.86
C HIS A 147 18.60 -4.45 -11.31
N LYS A 148 17.92 -4.50 -12.47
CA LYS A 148 17.28 -5.70 -13.03
C LYS A 148 16.33 -6.41 -12.04
N MET A 149 15.66 -5.63 -11.20
CA MET A 149 14.67 -6.11 -10.26
C MET A 149 13.31 -6.37 -10.93
N ALA A 150 12.49 -7.22 -10.31
CA ALA A 150 11.08 -7.31 -10.68
C ALA A 150 10.38 -5.96 -10.41
N LYS A 151 9.49 -5.56 -11.32
CA LYS A 151 8.70 -4.34 -11.14
C LYS A 151 7.77 -4.50 -9.92
N PRO A 152 7.78 -3.56 -8.96
CA PRO A 152 6.92 -3.65 -7.79
C PRO A 152 5.45 -3.40 -8.10
N VAL A 153 4.60 -3.79 -7.17
CA VAL A 153 3.22 -3.30 -7.03
C VAL A 153 3.25 -2.07 -6.13
N TYR A 154 2.36 -1.14 -6.37
CA TYR A 154 2.17 0.08 -5.57
C TYR A 154 0.85 -0.03 -4.83
N SER A 155 0.86 -0.05 -3.49
CA SER A 155 -0.32 0.09 -2.65
C SER A 155 -0.38 1.53 -2.16
N ILE A 156 -1.41 2.28 -2.58
CA ILE A 156 -1.50 3.72 -2.36
C ILE A 156 -2.70 3.99 -1.47
N GLU A 157 -2.44 4.44 -0.24
CA GLU A 157 -3.50 4.84 0.69
C GLU A 157 -4.02 6.25 0.33
N THR A 158 -5.33 6.39 0.17
CA THR A 158 -5.98 7.70 0.14
C THR A 158 -6.16 8.20 1.56
N LYS A 159 -5.41 9.22 1.96
CA LYS A 159 -5.49 9.79 3.32
C LYS A 159 -6.69 10.73 3.47
N THR A 160 -7.89 10.17 3.33
CA THR A 160 -9.15 10.87 3.51
C THR A 160 -9.81 10.48 4.82
N ILE A 161 -10.50 11.43 5.43
CA ILE A 161 -11.30 11.26 6.63
C ILE A 161 -12.66 11.94 6.46
N LYS A 162 -13.73 11.36 6.98
CA LYS A 162 -15.12 11.78 6.76
C LYS A 162 -15.38 13.27 7.01
N ASN A 163 -14.69 13.87 8.00
CA ASN A 163 -14.87 15.28 8.38
C ASN A 163 -13.71 16.16 7.90
N GLY A 164 -12.92 15.69 6.93
CA GLY A 164 -11.75 16.38 6.41
C GLY A 164 -11.94 16.98 5.02
N ASP A 165 -13.10 16.73 4.38
CA ASP A 165 -13.42 17.19 3.04
C ASP A 165 -13.30 18.72 2.95
N ASN A 166 -12.54 19.20 1.95
CA ASN A 166 -12.25 20.62 1.71
C ASN A 166 -11.51 21.35 2.86
N GLU A 167 -11.14 20.64 3.92
CA GLU A 167 -10.32 21.14 5.02
C GLU A 167 -8.89 20.59 4.96
N PHE A 168 -8.73 19.27 4.90
CA PHE A 168 -7.45 18.55 4.85
C PHE A 168 -7.20 17.82 3.53
N HIS A 169 -8.23 17.67 2.71
CA HIS A 169 -8.19 17.00 1.41
C HIS A 169 -9.42 17.42 0.58
N PRO A 170 -9.43 17.23 -0.75
CA PRO A 170 -10.62 17.44 -1.57
C PRO A 170 -11.67 16.37 -1.27
N GLU A 171 -12.85 16.51 -1.89
CA GLU A 171 -13.88 15.47 -1.90
C GLU A 171 -13.30 14.14 -2.42
N PRO A 172 -13.81 12.97 -1.95
CA PRO A 172 -13.30 11.65 -2.31
C PRO A 172 -13.16 11.42 -3.82
N ALA A 173 -14.11 11.89 -4.60
CA ALA A 173 -14.09 11.75 -6.06
C ALA A 173 -12.90 12.47 -6.70
N GLU A 174 -12.67 13.73 -6.34
CA GLU A 174 -11.53 14.51 -6.84
C GLU A 174 -10.20 13.90 -6.37
N PHE A 175 -10.13 13.42 -5.13
CA PHE A 175 -8.94 12.79 -4.61
C PHE A 175 -8.54 11.57 -5.45
N VAL A 176 -9.50 10.68 -5.71
CA VAL A 176 -9.27 9.48 -6.51
C VAL A 176 -8.89 9.84 -7.94
N ASP A 177 -9.57 10.81 -8.56
CA ASP A 177 -9.25 11.22 -9.92
C ASP A 177 -7.81 11.74 -10.06
N LEU A 178 -7.34 12.57 -9.12
CA LEU A 178 -5.96 13.07 -9.11
C LEU A 178 -4.92 11.94 -9.01
N ILE A 179 -5.17 10.93 -8.17
CA ILE A 179 -4.29 9.75 -8.11
C ILE A 179 -4.34 8.97 -9.43
N MET A 180 -5.53 8.77 -9.98
CA MET A 180 -5.69 8.00 -11.22
C MET A 180 -5.07 8.69 -12.42
N ASP A 181 -5.06 10.02 -12.46
CA ASP A 181 -4.35 10.78 -13.49
C ASP A 181 -2.84 10.47 -13.47
N VAL A 182 -2.22 10.44 -12.27
CA VAL A 182 -0.82 10.03 -12.11
C VAL A 182 -0.61 8.58 -12.57
N ILE A 183 -1.44 7.64 -12.10
CA ILE A 183 -1.35 6.22 -12.41
C ILE A 183 -1.44 5.97 -13.92
N ASN A 184 -2.38 6.65 -14.59
CA ASN A 184 -2.58 6.54 -16.03
C ASN A 184 -1.41 7.16 -16.83
N ALA A 185 -0.92 8.33 -16.41
CA ALA A 185 0.25 8.96 -17.02
C ALA A 185 1.51 8.07 -16.91
N LYS A 186 1.71 7.39 -15.77
CA LYS A 186 2.82 6.45 -15.53
C LYS A 186 2.59 5.06 -16.12
N LYS A 187 1.38 4.76 -16.64
CA LYS A 187 1.02 3.46 -17.27
C LYS A 187 1.22 2.24 -16.35
N ILE A 188 0.95 2.39 -15.05
CA ILE A 188 1.15 1.35 -14.03
C ILE A 188 -0.14 0.73 -13.51
N SER A 189 -1.30 1.03 -14.07
CA SER A 189 -2.64 0.63 -13.58
C SER A 189 -2.80 -0.87 -13.27
N LYS A 190 -2.04 -1.75 -13.95
CA LYS A 190 -2.05 -3.19 -13.69
C LYS A 190 -1.27 -3.61 -12.43
N ARG A 191 -0.53 -2.70 -11.82
CA ARG A 191 0.34 -2.93 -10.66
C ARG A 191 0.05 -1.96 -9.54
N VAL A 192 -1.21 -1.52 -9.42
CA VAL A 192 -1.67 -0.59 -8.37
C VAL A 192 -2.79 -1.22 -7.59
N ILE A 193 -2.75 -1.00 -6.29
CA ILE A 193 -3.79 -1.22 -5.31
C ILE A 193 -4.10 0.15 -4.73
N ILE A 194 -5.36 0.54 -4.67
CA ILE A 194 -5.79 1.72 -3.90
C ILE A 194 -6.38 1.22 -2.59
N GLU A 195 -5.86 1.72 -1.49
CA GLU A 195 -6.32 1.35 -0.16
C GLU A 195 -6.85 2.56 0.61
N SER A 196 -7.81 2.32 1.49
CA SER A 196 -8.41 3.37 2.31
C SER A 196 -9.16 2.83 3.52
N PHE A 197 -9.19 3.62 4.59
CA PHE A 197 -10.16 3.52 5.68
C PHE A 197 -11.50 4.15 5.30
N ASP A 198 -11.50 5.14 4.40
CA ASP A 198 -12.70 5.82 3.93
C ASP A 198 -13.31 5.08 2.73
N MET A 199 -14.40 4.38 2.99
CA MET A 199 -15.10 3.60 1.96
C MET A 199 -15.55 4.45 0.76
N ARG A 200 -15.80 5.74 0.94
CA ARG A 200 -16.27 6.63 -0.13
C ARG A 200 -15.29 6.69 -1.30
N THR A 201 -13.98 6.70 -1.02
CA THR A 201 -12.95 6.68 -2.07
C THR A 201 -12.93 5.35 -2.81
N LEU A 202 -13.08 4.22 -2.10
CA LEU A 202 -13.12 2.89 -2.70
C LEU A 202 -14.40 2.66 -3.52
N GLN A 203 -15.54 3.17 -3.04
CA GLN A 203 -16.83 3.11 -3.76
C GLN A 203 -16.75 3.88 -5.08
N TYR A 204 -16.25 5.12 -5.05
CA TYR A 204 -16.05 5.90 -6.26
C TYR A 204 -15.06 5.27 -7.23
N LEU A 205 -13.93 4.75 -6.69
CA LEU A 205 -12.94 4.04 -7.50
C LEU A 205 -13.54 2.81 -8.18
N HIS A 206 -14.34 2.01 -7.44
CA HIS A 206 -14.98 0.81 -7.97
C HIS A 206 -15.96 1.13 -9.11
N GLU A 207 -16.72 2.20 -8.97
CA GLU A 207 -17.67 2.65 -9.99
C GLU A 207 -16.96 3.15 -11.24
N LYS A 208 -15.99 4.05 -11.08
CA LYS A 208 -15.36 4.76 -12.20
C LYS A 208 -14.18 4.02 -12.81
N TYR A 209 -13.42 3.27 -12.00
CA TYR A 209 -12.19 2.57 -12.39
C TYR A 209 -12.20 1.08 -11.99
N PRO A 210 -13.19 0.29 -12.43
CA PRO A 210 -13.48 -1.07 -11.92
C PRO A 210 -12.34 -2.10 -12.13
N LYS A 211 -11.30 -1.75 -12.89
CA LYS A 211 -10.13 -2.61 -13.13
C LYS A 211 -9.00 -2.40 -12.12
N ILE A 212 -9.10 -1.37 -11.28
CA ILE A 212 -8.09 -1.09 -10.24
C ILE A 212 -8.38 -1.96 -9.03
N GLN A 213 -7.34 -2.57 -8.48
CA GLN A 213 -7.46 -3.35 -7.25
C GLN A 213 -7.74 -2.43 -6.06
N THR A 214 -8.63 -2.88 -5.17
CA THR A 214 -9.03 -2.15 -3.97
C THR A 214 -8.58 -2.89 -2.72
N SER A 215 -8.18 -2.17 -1.68
CA SER A 215 -7.89 -2.71 -0.35
C SER A 215 -8.67 -1.93 0.71
N LEU A 216 -9.54 -2.61 1.45
CA LEU A 216 -10.29 -2.00 2.55
C LEU A 216 -9.47 -2.11 3.84
N LEU A 217 -9.00 -0.98 4.36
CA LEU A 217 -8.30 -0.89 5.64
C LEU A 217 -9.28 -0.85 6.81
N ILE A 218 -9.01 -1.64 7.86
CA ILE A 218 -9.87 -1.76 9.04
C ILE A 218 -9.02 -1.69 10.32
N ASP A 219 -9.44 -0.85 11.26
CA ASP A 219 -8.84 -0.69 12.59
C ASP A 219 -9.82 -0.93 13.75
N GLU A 220 -11.12 -0.98 13.46
CA GLU A 220 -12.18 -1.21 14.43
C GLU A 220 -12.73 -2.64 14.35
N LYS A 221 -13.26 -3.13 15.48
CA LYS A 221 -13.85 -4.47 15.59
C LYS A 221 -15.34 -4.45 15.30
N GLU A 222 -15.69 -4.65 14.04
CA GLU A 222 -17.06 -4.95 13.60
C GLU A 222 -17.11 -6.30 12.88
N PRO A 223 -18.27 -6.93 12.69
CA PRO A 223 -18.41 -8.12 11.86
C PRO A 223 -17.90 -7.86 10.42
N PHE A 224 -17.17 -8.82 9.88
CA PHE A 224 -16.61 -8.71 8.52
C PHE A 224 -17.70 -8.46 7.45
N GLU A 225 -18.84 -9.10 7.60
CA GLU A 225 -19.97 -8.98 6.67
C GLU A 225 -20.54 -7.57 6.62
N ASP A 226 -20.62 -6.90 7.78
CA ASP A 226 -21.12 -5.53 7.89
C ASP A 226 -20.22 -4.55 7.12
N TYR A 227 -18.90 -4.77 7.15
CA TYR A 227 -17.96 -3.98 6.35
C TYR A 227 -18.17 -4.19 4.85
N ILE A 228 -18.38 -5.44 4.41
CA ILE A 228 -18.61 -5.74 2.99
C ILE A 228 -19.96 -5.18 2.52
N GLU A 229 -21.00 -5.27 3.37
CA GLU A 229 -22.31 -4.69 3.08
C GLU A 229 -22.22 -3.15 2.98
N LYS A 230 -21.58 -2.49 3.93
CA LYS A 230 -21.38 -1.02 3.92
C LYS A 230 -20.56 -0.55 2.72
N LEU A 231 -19.54 -1.32 2.32
CA LEU A 231 -18.73 -1.02 1.14
C LEU A 231 -19.54 -1.15 -0.17
N GLY A 232 -20.49 -2.09 -0.22
CA GLY A 232 -21.39 -2.30 -1.35
C GLY A 232 -20.82 -3.14 -2.50
N PHE A 233 -19.56 -3.59 -2.39
CA PHE A 233 -18.91 -4.48 -3.35
C PHE A 233 -17.82 -5.32 -2.67
N LYS A 234 -17.31 -6.35 -3.38
CA LYS A 234 -16.20 -7.18 -2.87
C LYS A 234 -14.86 -6.51 -3.19
N PRO A 235 -14.08 -6.06 -2.18
CA PRO A 235 -12.75 -5.52 -2.43
C PRO A 235 -11.81 -6.65 -2.87
N THR A 236 -10.71 -6.30 -3.55
CA THR A 236 -9.66 -7.26 -3.88
C THR A 236 -8.96 -7.78 -2.61
N ILE A 237 -8.76 -6.87 -1.65
CA ILE A 237 -8.05 -7.11 -0.40
C ILE A 237 -8.88 -6.57 0.76
N TYR A 238 -8.96 -7.36 1.84
CA TYR A 238 -9.38 -6.91 3.16
C TYR A 238 -8.13 -6.79 4.02
N SER A 239 -7.85 -5.61 4.55
CA SER A 239 -6.60 -5.29 5.23
C SER A 239 -6.86 -4.81 6.67
N PRO A 240 -7.07 -5.73 7.62
CA PRO A 240 -7.41 -5.40 9.00
C PRO A 240 -6.15 -5.15 9.84
N TYR A 241 -6.33 -4.38 10.93
CA TYR A 241 -5.33 -4.32 12.00
C TYR A 241 -5.05 -5.73 12.52
N SER A 242 -3.78 -6.06 12.67
CA SER A 242 -3.31 -7.44 12.90
C SER A 242 -3.95 -8.13 14.12
N VAL A 243 -4.31 -7.37 15.16
CA VAL A 243 -4.98 -7.92 16.36
C VAL A 243 -6.39 -8.45 16.09
N LEU A 244 -7.01 -8.05 14.98
CA LEU A 244 -8.36 -8.49 14.60
C LEU A 244 -8.36 -9.80 13.81
N VAL A 245 -7.17 -10.33 13.44
CA VAL A 245 -7.04 -11.45 12.52
C VAL A 245 -6.94 -12.77 13.26
N GLY A 246 -7.87 -13.66 12.97
CA GLY A 246 -7.87 -15.06 13.38
C GLY A 246 -8.20 -15.96 12.20
N LYS A 247 -8.03 -17.30 12.38
CA LYS A 247 -8.27 -18.30 11.32
C LYS A 247 -9.67 -18.19 10.70
N GLY A 248 -10.69 -17.95 11.53
CA GLY A 248 -12.06 -17.81 11.03
C GLY A 248 -12.25 -16.64 10.07
N LEU A 249 -11.61 -15.49 10.32
CA LEU A 249 -11.67 -14.35 9.41
C LEU A 249 -10.93 -14.63 8.09
N VAL A 250 -9.77 -15.30 8.17
CA VAL A 250 -9.00 -15.72 6.97
C VAL A 250 -9.86 -16.60 6.07
N ASP A 251 -10.50 -17.63 6.66
CA ASP A 251 -11.35 -18.56 5.91
C ASP A 251 -12.52 -17.83 5.23
N ARG A 252 -13.20 -16.95 5.95
CA ARG A 252 -14.33 -16.18 5.41
C ARG A 252 -13.93 -15.25 4.27
N CYS A 253 -12.79 -14.55 4.39
CA CYS A 253 -12.25 -13.77 3.28
C CYS A 253 -12.03 -14.65 2.04
N HIS A 254 -11.39 -15.80 2.23
CA HIS A 254 -11.10 -16.73 1.13
C HIS A 254 -12.33 -17.35 0.51
N GLU A 255 -13.37 -17.71 1.31
CA GLU A 255 -14.67 -18.18 0.82
C GLU A 255 -15.34 -17.18 -0.11
N MET A 256 -15.15 -15.87 0.15
CA MET A 256 -15.64 -14.80 -0.71
C MET A 256 -14.69 -14.45 -1.87
N GLY A 257 -13.53 -15.08 -1.98
CA GLY A 257 -12.50 -14.77 -2.97
C GLY A 257 -11.74 -13.47 -2.70
N ILE A 258 -11.76 -12.98 -1.46
CA ILE A 258 -11.08 -11.77 -1.01
C ILE A 258 -9.74 -12.17 -0.38
N LYS A 259 -8.65 -11.47 -0.75
CA LYS A 259 -7.37 -11.64 -0.07
C LYS A 259 -7.39 -10.96 1.29
N ILE A 260 -6.61 -11.48 2.25
CA ILE A 260 -6.45 -10.86 3.56
C ILE A 260 -4.97 -10.54 3.82
N ILE A 261 -4.67 -9.25 4.08
CA ILE A 261 -3.31 -8.73 4.29
C ILE A 261 -3.32 -7.82 5.52
N PRO A 262 -2.97 -8.35 6.72
CA PRO A 262 -2.98 -7.57 7.95
C PRO A 262 -1.85 -6.53 8.03
N TRP A 263 -2.09 -5.47 8.81
CA TRP A 263 -1.16 -4.40 9.19
C TRP A 263 -1.20 -4.14 10.70
N THR A 264 -0.18 -3.70 11.39
CA THR A 264 1.21 -3.69 10.99
C THR A 264 1.91 -4.86 11.68
N VAL A 265 2.61 -5.69 10.92
CA VAL A 265 3.21 -6.93 11.41
C VAL A 265 4.74 -6.77 11.44
N ASN A 266 5.32 -6.61 12.63
CA ASN A 266 6.67 -6.08 12.81
C ASN A 266 7.68 -7.06 13.43
N THR A 267 7.32 -8.32 13.64
CA THR A 267 8.25 -9.34 14.13
C THR A 267 8.22 -10.60 13.27
N VAL A 268 9.35 -11.31 13.21
CA VAL A 268 9.43 -12.61 12.50
C VAL A 268 8.42 -13.61 13.05
N LYS A 269 8.20 -13.59 14.37
CA LYS A 269 7.24 -14.48 15.04
C LYS A 269 5.81 -14.20 14.56
N GLU A 270 5.40 -12.96 14.50
CA GLU A 270 4.08 -12.55 13.99
C GLU A 270 3.91 -12.89 12.51
N ILE A 271 4.92 -12.58 11.67
CA ILE A 271 4.86 -12.92 10.25
C ILE A 271 4.65 -14.43 10.06
N LYS A 272 5.43 -15.27 10.75
CA LYS A 272 5.28 -16.72 10.70
C LYS A 272 3.93 -17.19 11.23
N TYR A 273 3.41 -16.55 12.27
CA TYR A 273 2.07 -16.84 12.78
C TYR A 273 0.99 -16.55 11.73
N PHE A 274 1.00 -15.36 11.11
CA PHE A 274 0.02 -15.02 10.06
C PHE A 274 0.17 -15.91 8.82
N MET A 275 1.38 -16.27 8.42
CA MET A 275 1.61 -17.27 7.37
C MET A 275 0.96 -18.62 7.72
N SER A 276 1.02 -19.05 8.99
CA SER A 276 0.40 -20.30 9.43
C SER A 276 -1.13 -20.25 9.45
N LEU A 277 -1.72 -19.06 9.59
CA LEU A 277 -3.16 -18.86 9.43
C LEU A 277 -3.60 -18.86 7.96
N GLY A 278 -2.67 -18.71 7.03
CA GLY A 278 -2.93 -18.71 5.59
C GLY A 278 -3.26 -17.33 5.01
N VAL A 279 -2.87 -16.22 5.65
CA VAL A 279 -3.04 -14.88 5.06
C VAL A 279 -2.24 -14.73 3.76
N ASP A 280 -2.67 -13.86 2.87
CA ASP A 280 -2.07 -13.68 1.53
C ASP A 280 -0.80 -12.81 1.54
N GLY A 281 -0.59 -12.06 2.60
CA GLY A 281 0.56 -11.17 2.78
C GLY A 281 0.52 -10.47 4.12
N VAL A 282 1.45 -9.54 4.33
CA VAL A 282 1.50 -8.65 5.50
C VAL A 282 2.02 -7.26 5.10
N ILE A 283 1.58 -6.23 5.81
CA ILE A 283 2.15 -4.87 5.76
C ILE A 283 3.07 -4.72 6.97
N THR A 284 4.35 -4.34 6.74
CA THR A 284 5.38 -4.25 7.79
C THR A 284 6.20 -2.98 7.70
N ASP A 285 6.55 -2.40 8.86
CA ASP A 285 7.54 -1.31 8.97
C ASP A 285 8.97 -1.79 8.71
N TYR A 286 9.20 -3.11 8.87
CA TYR A 286 10.53 -3.72 8.86
C TYR A 286 10.70 -4.76 7.73
N PRO A 287 10.72 -4.33 6.45
CA PRO A 287 10.91 -5.27 5.34
C PRO A 287 12.24 -6.03 5.38
N ASN A 288 13.23 -5.58 6.17
CA ASN A 288 14.47 -6.32 6.42
C ASN A 288 14.26 -7.66 7.14
N LEU A 289 13.06 -7.91 7.70
CA LEU A 289 12.71 -9.22 8.29
C LEU A 289 12.45 -10.30 7.24
N ILE A 290 12.22 -9.95 5.97
CA ILE A 290 11.91 -10.90 4.87
C ILE A 290 12.98 -12.00 4.78
N GLY A 291 14.25 -11.65 4.91
CA GLY A 291 15.36 -12.60 4.86
C GLY A 291 15.34 -13.67 5.97
N GLN A 292 14.56 -13.45 7.03
CA GLN A 292 14.49 -14.34 8.21
C GLN A 292 13.22 -15.24 8.20
N ILE A 293 12.34 -15.06 7.22
CA ILE A 293 11.09 -15.86 7.10
C ILE A 293 11.20 -17.02 6.12
N LYS A 294 12.31 -17.14 5.44
CA LYS A 294 12.60 -18.23 4.49
C LYS A 294 12.88 -19.54 5.20
#